data_652055569401fcc38a03c8ef729f9095
#
_entry.id   652055569401fcc38a03c8ef729f9095
#
_cell.length_a   1.000
_cell.length_b   1.000
_cell.length_c   1.000
_cell.angle_alpha   90.00
_cell.angle_beta   90.00
_cell.angle_gamma   90.00
#
_symmetry.space_group_name_H-M   'P 1'
#
loop_
_entity.id
_entity.type
_entity.pdbx_description
1 polymer ?
#
loop_
_entity_poly.entity_id
_entity_poly.type
_entity_poly.pdbx_seq_one_letter_code
_entity_poly.pdbx_strand_id
1 'polypeptide(L)'
;MDEIKVMPYIPDEDYDNPAMVVDFYEFTMANCLFLHGFKDTTLVFDMFFRKNPDDQGYSISAGQRKLTRFLLNYHFNAQDIWWLRTKGMSEEFCDYLRTYQWKGDMYALPEGTVAYPHVQMVRIECDLVGAILIETYLLQTMNFHSLIATKATRVTGLNTHTPRSVMEFGTRRAQGESAGNDGAYAAVLGGCIGTANCLAEMKFGADVKAVGTVAHSFIEFFPTEFDAFKAFADTYPDSVSLLLDTYNIMESGLPNLIKLDDYLIEKYPNDPNRRVKSARIDSGDLARGSKRLRKALDAAGKPYIKLVASNGLDEKKIANMELYEHAHFDSYGVG
;
A
#
# COMPACT_ATOMS: atom_id res chain seq x y z
N MET A 1 41.28 -28.97 7.33
CA MET A 1 40.66 -27.65 7.54
C MET A 1 40.52 -27.04 6.16
N ASP A 2 39.40 -27.30 5.51
CA ASP A 2 39.14 -26.74 4.20
C ASP A 2 38.96 -25.24 4.35
N GLU A 3 39.69 -24.48 3.55
CA GLU A 3 39.60 -23.03 3.50
C GLU A 3 38.13 -22.62 3.36
N ILE A 4 37.60 -21.95 4.36
CA ILE A 4 36.32 -21.24 4.25
C ILE A 4 36.56 -20.15 3.20
N LYS A 5 36.26 -20.51 1.95
CA LYS A 5 36.35 -19.54 0.87
C LYS A 5 35.45 -18.32 1.24
N VAL A 6 36.05 -17.14 1.20
CA VAL A 6 35.35 -15.89 1.39
C VAL A 6 34.11 -15.91 0.52
N MET A 7 32.96 -15.62 1.11
CA MET A 7 31.70 -15.53 0.39
C MET A 7 31.90 -14.59 -0.81
N PRO A 8 31.60 -15.00 -2.03
CA PRO A 8 31.63 -14.08 -3.14
C PRO A 8 30.60 -12.95 -2.84
N TYR A 9 31.00 -11.72 -3.07
CA TYR A 9 30.11 -10.55 -2.98
C TYR A 9 28.88 -10.83 -3.85
N ILE A 10 27.69 -10.75 -3.24
CA ILE A 10 26.42 -10.81 -3.96
C ILE A 10 26.02 -9.37 -4.18
N PRO A 11 25.88 -8.91 -5.43
CA PRO A 11 25.20 -7.66 -5.69
C PRO A 11 23.79 -7.70 -5.08
N ASP A 12 23.40 -6.67 -4.34
CA ASP A 12 22.08 -6.56 -3.70
C ASP A 12 20.90 -6.78 -4.69
N GLU A 13 21.16 -6.54 -5.98
CA GLU A 13 20.20 -6.67 -7.06
C GLU A 13 19.82 -8.11 -7.42
N ASP A 14 20.66 -9.10 -7.05
CA ASP A 14 20.50 -10.49 -7.47
C ASP A 14 20.05 -11.43 -6.34
N TYR A 15 19.97 -10.92 -5.08
CA TYR A 15 19.61 -11.76 -3.95
C TYR A 15 18.19 -11.48 -3.46
N ASP A 16 17.24 -12.23 -3.94
CA ASP A 16 15.81 -12.09 -3.63
C ASP A 16 15.15 -13.45 -3.28
N ASN A 17 15.83 -14.27 -2.44
CA ASN A 17 15.19 -15.49 -1.95
C ASN A 17 14.52 -15.27 -0.59
N PRO A 18 13.18 -15.05 -0.54
CA PRO A 18 12.47 -14.80 0.71
C PRO A 18 12.50 -16.00 1.69
N ALA A 19 12.90 -17.19 1.26
CA ALA A 19 13.07 -18.34 2.16
C ALA A 19 14.17 -18.11 3.21
N MET A 20 15.05 -17.13 3.01
CA MET A 20 16.06 -16.72 3.98
C MET A 20 15.62 -15.59 4.91
N VAL A 21 14.40 -15.09 4.78
CA VAL A 21 13.79 -14.16 5.74
C VAL A 21 13.28 -14.94 6.94
N VAL A 22 14.22 -15.37 7.78
CA VAL A 22 14.03 -16.29 8.89
C VAL A 22 14.85 -15.78 10.08
N ASP A 23 14.27 -15.77 11.26
CA ASP A 23 15.04 -15.53 12.48
C ASP A 23 16.03 -16.69 12.70
N PHE A 24 17.29 -16.38 12.96
CA PHE A 24 18.37 -17.39 12.96
C PHE A 24 18.10 -18.57 13.90
N TYR A 25 17.42 -18.34 15.02
CA TYR A 25 17.08 -19.40 15.97
C TYR A 25 16.18 -20.49 15.36
N GLU A 26 15.36 -20.14 14.37
CA GLU A 26 14.48 -21.08 13.66
C GLU A 26 15.30 -22.10 12.89
N PHE A 27 16.38 -21.68 12.20
CA PHE A 27 17.32 -22.60 11.57
C PHE A 27 18.04 -23.51 12.57
N THR A 28 18.49 -22.97 13.71
CA THR A 28 19.18 -23.78 14.71
C THR A 28 18.24 -24.79 15.36
N MET A 29 16.98 -24.43 15.64
CA MET A 29 15.96 -25.35 16.12
C MET A 29 15.64 -26.43 15.09
N ALA A 30 15.38 -26.03 13.84
CA ALA A 30 15.03 -26.95 12.77
C ALA A 30 16.15 -27.98 12.51
N ASN A 31 17.42 -27.54 12.47
CA ASN A 31 18.57 -28.42 12.33
C ASN A 31 18.70 -29.42 13.51
N CYS A 32 18.53 -28.94 14.73
CA CYS A 32 18.57 -29.79 15.92
C CYS A 32 17.50 -30.88 15.88
N LEU A 33 16.23 -30.46 15.64
CA LEU A 33 15.09 -31.38 15.58
C LEU A 33 15.19 -32.35 14.40
N PHE A 34 15.69 -31.90 13.27
CA PHE A 34 15.98 -32.74 12.12
C PHE A 34 16.96 -33.86 12.47
N LEU A 35 18.09 -33.53 13.10
CA LEU A 35 19.12 -34.52 13.51
C LEU A 35 18.60 -35.52 14.56
N HIS A 36 17.60 -35.16 15.33
CA HIS A 36 16.96 -36.04 16.32
C HIS A 36 15.76 -36.83 15.76
N GLY A 37 15.55 -36.80 14.43
CA GLY A 37 14.56 -37.65 13.75
C GLY A 37 13.13 -37.12 13.73
N PHE A 38 12.91 -35.84 14.04
CA PHE A 38 11.57 -35.23 14.07
C PHE A 38 11.10 -34.63 12.75
N LYS A 39 11.90 -34.71 11.67
CA LYS A 39 11.63 -34.05 10.39
C LYS A 39 10.24 -34.37 9.80
N ASP A 40 9.74 -35.57 10.01
CA ASP A 40 8.46 -36.06 9.47
C ASP A 40 7.28 -35.80 10.42
N THR A 41 7.51 -35.10 11.53
CA THR A 41 6.44 -34.72 12.46
C THR A 41 5.57 -33.63 11.87
N THR A 42 4.28 -33.85 11.78
CA THR A 42 3.31 -32.79 11.39
C THR A 42 3.09 -31.82 12.53
N LEU A 43 3.22 -30.53 12.23
CA LEU A 43 2.90 -29.42 13.14
C LEU A 43 1.71 -28.64 12.65
N VAL A 44 0.97 -28.07 13.60
CA VAL A 44 -0.15 -27.15 13.35
C VAL A 44 0.14 -25.85 14.04
N PHE A 45 0.27 -24.77 13.28
CA PHE A 45 0.50 -23.43 13.78
C PHE A 45 -0.66 -22.51 13.43
N ASP A 46 -1.09 -21.71 14.40
CA ASP A 46 -2.13 -20.71 14.24
C ASP A 46 -1.55 -19.30 14.39
N MET A 47 -1.77 -18.44 13.41
CA MET A 47 -1.46 -17.02 13.46
C MET A 47 -2.69 -16.22 13.84
N PHE A 48 -2.56 -15.32 14.81
CA PHE A 48 -3.60 -14.40 15.25
C PHE A 48 -2.98 -13.16 15.93
N PHE A 49 -3.71 -12.07 16.00
CA PHE A 49 -3.32 -10.92 16.83
C PHE A 49 -3.66 -11.16 18.30
N ARG A 50 -2.70 -10.96 19.21
CA ARG A 50 -2.92 -10.99 20.66
C ARG A 50 -3.69 -9.76 21.12
N LYS A 51 -3.48 -8.62 20.46
CA LYS A 51 -4.17 -7.34 20.65
C LYS A 51 -4.38 -6.70 19.29
N ASN A 52 -5.48 -6.00 19.14
CA ASN A 52 -5.66 -5.20 17.92
C ASN A 52 -4.65 -4.04 17.87
N PRO A 53 -4.19 -3.65 16.67
CA PRO A 53 -3.33 -2.49 16.51
C PRO A 53 -4.05 -1.21 16.93
N ASP A 54 -3.27 -0.25 17.48
CA ASP A 54 -3.76 1.09 17.89
C ASP A 54 -4.95 1.06 18.87
N ASP A 55 -5.05 0.02 19.72
CA ASP A 55 -6.16 -0.18 20.67
C ASP A 55 -7.56 -0.14 20.03
N GLN A 56 -7.65 -0.53 18.76
CA GLN A 56 -8.92 -0.56 18.03
C GLN A 56 -9.72 -1.84 18.30
N GLY A 57 -11.02 -1.79 17.96
CA GLY A 57 -11.93 -2.91 18.21
C GLY A 57 -11.75 -4.12 17.27
N TYR A 58 -10.99 -3.99 16.16
CA TYR A 58 -10.84 -5.02 15.14
C TYR A 58 -9.53 -4.86 14.35
N SER A 59 -9.19 -5.90 13.58
CA SER A 59 -8.19 -5.86 12.53
C SER A 59 -8.75 -6.42 11.21
N ILE A 60 -8.14 -6.09 10.08
CA ILE A 60 -8.48 -6.66 8.77
C ILE A 60 -7.45 -7.71 8.43
N SER A 61 -7.90 -8.91 8.10
CA SER A 61 -7.04 -9.99 7.62
C SER A 61 -6.54 -9.69 6.20
N ALA A 62 -5.22 -9.58 6.01
CA ALA A 62 -4.61 -9.29 4.72
C ALA A 62 -3.18 -9.84 4.67
N GLY A 63 -2.70 -10.18 3.44
CA GLY A 63 -1.36 -10.72 3.19
C GLY A 63 -1.37 -12.17 2.68
N GLN A 64 -2.52 -12.82 2.64
CA GLN A 64 -2.65 -14.21 2.23
C GLN A 64 -2.19 -14.44 0.79
N ARG A 65 -2.48 -13.51 -0.12
CA ARG A 65 -2.05 -13.59 -1.52
C ARG A 65 -0.52 -13.64 -1.65
N LYS A 66 0.20 -12.81 -0.89
CA LYS A 66 1.67 -12.79 -0.87
C LYS A 66 2.21 -14.05 -0.21
N LEU A 67 1.63 -14.45 0.92
CA LEU A 67 2.01 -15.67 1.64
C LEU A 67 1.83 -16.92 0.77
N THR A 68 0.69 -17.07 0.09
CA THR A 68 0.44 -18.20 -0.82
C THR A 68 1.50 -18.27 -1.91
N ARG A 69 1.83 -17.14 -2.54
CA ARG A 69 2.89 -17.10 -3.57
C ARG A 69 4.25 -17.52 -3.00
N PHE A 70 4.59 -17.11 -1.80
CA PHE A 70 5.79 -17.52 -1.10
C PHE A 70 5.83 -19.03 -0.89
N LEU A 71 4.79 -19.62 -0.31
CA LEU A 71 4.74 -21.05 -0.03
C LEU A 71 4.82 -21.91 -1.31
N LEU A 72 4.13 -21.51 -2.38
CA LEU A 72 4.17 -22.21 -3.66
C LEU A 72 5.53 -22.18 -4.35
N ASN A 73 6.37 -21.21 -4.02
CA ASN A 73 7.70 -21.06 -4.61
C ASN A 73 8.84 -21.28 -3.58
N TYR A 74 8.51 -21.84 -2.42
CA TYR A 74 9.46 -22.01 -1.33
C TYR A 74 10.59 -22.98 -1.69
N HIS A 75 11.83 -22.50 -1.67
CA HIS A 75 13.03 -23.26 -1.99
C HIS A 75 14.29 -22.61 -1.42
N PHE A 76 15.36 -23.37 -1.31
CA PHE A 76 16.70 -22.87 -0.98
C PHE A 76 17.63 -23.01 -2.19
N ASN A 77 18.37 -21.98 -2.52
CA ASN A 77 19.36 -21.98 -3.59
C ASN A 77 20.76 -22.44 -3.07
N ALA A 78 21.71 -22.61 -3.98
CA ALA A 78 23.06 -23.08 -3.62
C ALA A 78 23.78 -22.12 -2.66
N GLN A 79 23.49 -20.83 -2.73
CA GLN A 79 24.11 -19.81 -1.91
C GLN A 79 23.53 -19.79 -0.49
N ASP A 80 22.22 -20.02 -0.34
CA ASP A 80 21.59 -20.22 0.96
C ASP A 80 22.23 -21.39 1.70
N ILE A 81 22.36 -22.52 1.00
CA ILE A 81 22.98 -23.75 1.55
C ILE A 81 24.44 -23.52 1.94
N TRP A 82 25.20 -22.83 1.07
CA TRP A 82 26.58 -22.47 1.40
C TRP A 82 26.64 -21.61 2.68
N TRP A 83 25.81 -20.60 2.79
CA TRP A 83 25.76 -19.72 3.96
C TRP A 83 25.37 -20.48 5.24
N LEU A 84 24.35 -21.34 5.18
CA LEU A 84 23.93 -22.18 6.32
C LEU A 84 25.05 -23.08 6.83
N ARG A 85 25.86 -23.68 5.94
CA ARG A 85 27.06 -24.43 6.30
C ARG A 85 28.07 -23.56 7.05
N THR A 86 28.31 -22.34 6.61
CA THR A 86 29.22 -21.41 7.33
C THR A 86 28.75 -21.08 8.72
N LYS A 87 27.44 -21.22 8.99
CA LYS A 87 26.83 -21.00 10.31
C LYS A 87 26.72 -22.22 11.18
N GLY A 88 27.31 -23.36 10.74
CA GLY A 88 27.40 -24.59 11.51
C GLY A 88 26.16 -25.49 11.43
N MET A 89 25.29 -25.29 10.44
CA MET A 89 24.23 -26.27 10.15
C MET A 89 24.89 -27.58 9.65
N SER A 90 24.28 -28.72 10.01
CA SER A 90 24.82 -30.03 9.63
C SER A 90 24.74 -30.27 8.12
N GLU A 91 25.66 -31.09 7.58
CA GLU A 91 25.66 -31.44 6.16
C GLU A 91 24.36 -32.13 5.76
N GLU A 92 23.85 -33.03 6.60
CA GLU A 92 22.61 -33.77 6.35
C GLU A 92 21.40 -32.84 6.27
N PHE A 93 21.32 -31.82 7.12
CA PHE A 93 20.26 -30.82 7.09
C PHE A 93 20.40 -29.91 5.87
N CYS A 94 21.60 -29.45 5.55
CA CYS A 94 21.87 -28.67 4.35
C CYS A 94 21.50 -29.41 3.06
N ASP A 95 21.86 -30.71 2.98
CA ASP A 95 21.51 -31.56 1.83
C ASP A 95 19.98 -31.79 1.72
N TYR A 96 19.29 -31.91 2.85
CA TYR A 96 17.83 -31.97 2.90
C TYR A 96 17.20 -30.67 2.38
N LEU A 97 17.64 -29.51 2.86
CA LEU A 97 17.13 -28.21 2.44
C LEU A 97 17.35 -27.93 0.94
N ARG A 98 18.42 -28.43 0.34
CA ARG A 98 18.73 -28.25 -1.09
C ARG A 98 17.61 -28.73 -2.02
N THR A 99 16.88 -29.74 -1.61
CA THR A 99 15.77 -30.34 -2.38
C THR A 99 14.42 -30.11 -1.73
N TYR A 100 14.40 -29.36 -0.63
CA TYR A 100 13.18 -29.09 0.11
C TYR A 100 12.23 -28.24 -0.70
N GLN A 101 10.99 -28.67 -0.74
CA GLN A 101 9.84 -27.89 -1.22
C GLN A 101 8.78 -27.95 -0.14
N TRP A 102 8.22 -26.81 0.18
CA TRP A 102 7.16 -26.76 1.18
C TRP A 102 5.96 -27.60 0.74
N LYS A 103 5.48 -28.46 1.65
CA LYS A 103 4.32 -29.32 1.45
C LYS A 103 3.46 -29.24 2.70
N GLY A 104 2.27 -28.69 2.53
CA GLY A 104 1.35 -28.55 3.64
C GLY A 104 0.06 -27.88 3.20
N ASP A 105 -0.82 -27.70 4.17
CA ASP A 105 -2.08 -27.03 4.00
C ASP A 105 -2.08 -25.68 4.71
N MET A 106 -2.63 -24.67 4.06
CA MET A 106 -2.86 -23.34 4.62
C MET A 106 -4.37 -23.04 4.60
N TYR A 107 -4.93 -22.85 5.77
CA TYR A 107 -6.29 -22.36 5.96
C TYR A 107 -6.22 -20.92 6.44
N ALA A 108 -6.94 -20.01 5.78
CA ALA A 108 -6.88 -18.59 6.12
C ALA A 108 -8.23 -17.91 5.98
N LEU A 109 -8.47 -16.89 6.79
CA LEU A 109 -9.57 -15.96 6.55
C LEU A 109 -9.35 -15.29 5.18
N PRO A 110 -10.39 -15.10 4.36
CA PRO A 110 -10.27 -14.32 3.14
C PRO A 110 -9.72 -12.90 3.41
N GLU A 111 -8.94 -12.37 2.47
CA GLU A 111 -8.47 -10.98 2.57
C GLU A 111 -9.66 -10.02 2.65
N GLY A 112 -9.54 -8.96 3.47
CA GLY A 112 -10.63 -8.03 3.75
C GLY A 112 -11.56 -8.45 4.89
N THR A 113 -11.44 -9.67 5.43
CA THR A 113 -12.28 -10.14 6.55
C THR A 113 -11.89 -9.46 7.85
N VAL A 114 -12.90 -9.05 8.63
CA VAL A 114 -12.69 -8.53 9.99
C VAL A 114 -12.26 -9.67 10.92
N ALA A 115 -11.19 -9.45 11.67
CA ALA A 115 -10.70 -10.35 12.68
C ALA A 115 -10.60 -9.64 14.06
N TYR A 116 -10.68 -10.42 15.12
CA TYR A 116 -10.59 -9.96 16.51
C TYR A 116 -9.38 -10.62 17.20
N PRO A 117 -8.92 -10.08 18.35
CA PRO A 117 -7.86 -10.72 19.13
C PRO A 117 -8.14 -12.19 19.40
N HIS A 118 -7.10 -13.02 19.29
CA HIS A 118 -7.16 -14.47 19.49
C HIS A 118 -8.04 -15.25 18.49
N VAL A 119 -8.61 -14.59 17.47
CA VAL A 119 -9.26 -15.28 16.35
C VAL A 119 -8.19 -15.70 15.36
N GLN A 120 -8.15 -16.96 15.01
CA GLN A 120 -7.24 -17.54 14.04
C GLN A 120 -7.44 -16.87 12.66
N MET A 121 -6.36 -16.27 12.14
CA MET A 121 -6.34 -15.65 10.82
C MET A 121 -5.74 -16.58 9.77
N VAL A 122 -4.70 -17.31 10.14
CA VAL A 122 -4.05 -18.33 9.31
C VAL A 122 -3.73 -19.54 10.16
N ARG A 123 -3.98 -20.74 9.61
CA ARG A 123 -3.52 -22.03 10.13
C ARG A 123 -2.63 -22.68 9.09
N ILE A 124 -1.49 -23.17 9.53
CA ILE A 124 -0.55 -23.96 8.74
C ILE A 124 -0.48 -25.37 9.32
N GLU A 125 -0.62 -26.37 8.46
CA GLU A 125 -0.45 -27.79 8.80
C GLU A 125 0.59 -28.38 7.85
N CYS A 126 1.83 -28.63 8.31
CA CYS A 126 2.91 -29.14 7.48
C CYS A 126 3.97 -29.88 8.31
N ASP A 127 5.01 -30.36 7.64
CA ASP A 127 6.16 -30.96 8.34
C ASP A 127 6.87 -29.94 9.23
N LEU A 128 7.59 -30.46 10.23
CA LEU A 128 8.27 -29.66 11.26
C LEU A 128 9.18 -28.60 10.67
N VAL A 129 10.00 -28.96 9.67
CA VAL A 129 10.98 -28.05 9.08
C VAL A 129 10.28 -26.90 8.38
N GLY A 130 9.26 -27.22 7.58
CA GLY A 130 8.44 -26.21 6.90
C GLY A 130 7.72 -25.31 7.84
N ALA A 131 7.12 -25.84 8.91
CA ALA A 131 6.38 -25.03 9.89
C ALA A 131 7.29 -24.02 10.61
N ILE A 132 8.49 -24.44 11.02
CA ILE A 132 9.43 -23.56 11.73
C ILE A 132 9.97 -22.47 10.79
N LEU A 133 10.47 -22.85 9.61
CA LEU A 133 11.20 -21.93 8.75
C LEU A 133 10.34 -20.92 7.98
N ILE A 134 9.04 -21.05 7.99
CA ILE A 134 8.14 -20.05 7.39
C ILE A 134 7.60 -19.03 8.40
N GLU A 135 7.83 -19.23 9.70
CA GLU A 135 7.20 -18.44 10.78
C GLU A 135 7.48 -16.95 10.61
N THR A 136 8.75 -16.55 10.54
CA THR A 136 9.13 -15.15 10.45
C THR A 136 8.50 -14.46 9.22
N TYR A 137 8.59 -15.07 8.04
CA TYR A 137 8.03 -14.48 6.81
C TYR A 137 6.50 -14.40 6.85
N LEU A 138 5.84 -15.43 7.38
CA LEU A 138 4.40 -15.45 7.56
C LEU A 138 3.94 -14.32 8.47
N LEU A 139 4.55 -14.21 9.66
CA LEU A 139 4.19 -13.19 10.65
C LEU A 139 4.43 -11.80 10.12
N GLN A 140 5.59 -11.52 9.51
CA GLN A 140 5.91 -10.23 8.92
C GLN A 140 4.91 -9.84 7.83
N THR A 141 4.60 -10.77 6.93
CA THR A 141 3.68 -10.53 5.80
C THR A 141 2.27 -10.22 6.30
N MET A 142 1.72 -11.10 7.14
CA MET A 142 0.36 -10.92 7.67
C MET A 142 0.25 -9.68 8.56
N ASN A 143 1.25 -9.41 9.38
CA ASN A 143 1.27 -8.25 10.26
C ASN A 143 1.24 -6.95 9.44
N PHE A 144 2.16 -6.76 8.51
CA PHE A 144 2.26 -5.53 7.72
C PHE A 144 0.98 -5.24 6.92
N HIS A 145 0.51 -6.23 6.16
CA HIS A 145 -0.69 -6.04 5.33
C HIS A 145 -1.94 -5.77 6.17
N SER A 146 -2.11 -6.52 7.26
CA SER A 146 -3.26 -6.36 8.15
C SER A 146 -3.26 -5.01 8.86
N LEU A 147 -2.08 -4.51 9.31
CA LEU A 147 -1.96 -3.19 9.92
C LEU A 147 -2.34 -2.08 8.95
N ILE A 148 -1.82 -2.11 7.71
CA ILE A 148 -2.14 -1.10 6.70
C ILE A 148 -3.61 -1.17 6.29
N ALA A 149 -4.15 -2.36 6.00
CA ALA A 149 -5.55 -2.52 5.65
C ALA A 149 -6.48 -2.03 6.76
N THR A 150 -6.18 -2.35 8.01
CA THR A 150 -6.94 -1.88 9.19
C THR A 150 -6.89 -0.36 9.31
N LYS A 151 -5.72 0.26 9.15
CA LYS A 151 -5.56 1.71 9.16
C LYS A 151 -6.36 2.35 8.04
N ALA A 152 -6.29 1.78 6.83
CA ALA A 152 -7.02 2.28 5.67
C ALA A 152 -8.53 2.27 5.89
N THR A 153 -9.13 1.23 6.52
CA THR A 153 -10.57 1.22 6.82
C THR A 153 -11.03 2.37 7.70
N ARG A 154 -10.17 2.83 8.62
CA ARG A 154 -10.47 4.00 9.46
C ARG A 154 -10.41 5.31 8.67
N VAL A 155 -9.42 5.43 7.80
CA VAL A 155 -9.25 6.62 6.94
C VAL A 155 -10.36 6.72 5.92
N THR A 156 -10.69 5.61 5.27
CA THR A 156 -11.78 5.54 4.27
C THR A 156 -13.17 5.63 4.90
N GLY A 157 -13.27 5.43 6.22
CA GLY A 157 -14.56 5.43 6.92
C GLY A 157 -15.43 4.21 6.58
N LEU A 158 -14.88 3.12 6.05
CA LEU A 158 -15.64 1.89 5.81
C LEU A 158 -16.23 1.30 7.09
N ASN A 159 -15.65 1.61 8.23
CA ASN A 159 -16.17 1.25 9.55
C ASN A 159 -17.26 2.22 10.07
N THR A 160 -17.70 3.15 9.26
CA THR A 160 -18.73 4.15 9.57
C THR A 160 -19.89 4.11 8.57
N HIS A 161 -20.91 4.92 8.81
CA HIS A 161 -22.04 5.08 7.87
C HIS A 161 -21.75 6.06 6.71
N THR A 162 -20.58 6.70 6.70
CA THR A 162 -20.17 7.69 5.71
C THR A 162 -18.81 7.34 5.09
N PRO A 163 -18.76 6.36 4.15
CA PRO A 163 -17.53 6.04 3.44
C PRO A 163 -16.98 7.24 2.66
N ARG A 164 -15.66 7.39 2.67
CA ARG A 164 -14.94 8.46 1.98
C ARG A 164 -14.23 7.93 0.75
N SER A 165 -14.16 8.77 -0.28
CA SER A 165 -13.31 8.50 -1.44
C SER A 165 -11.86 8.86 -1.10
N VAL A 166 -11.02 7.86 -0.87
CA VAL A 166 -9.62 8.04 -0.45
C VAL A 166 -8.67 7.41 -1.47
N MET A 167 -7.63 8.15 -1.83
CA MET A 167 -6.50 7.68 -2.65
C MET A 167 -5.27 7.51 -1.77
N GLU A 168 -4.56 6.40 -1.92
CA GLU A 168 -3.32 6.13 -1.21
C GLU A 168 -2.14 6.86 -1.89
N PHE A 169 -1.43 7.73 -1.18
CA PHE A 169 -0.28 8.53 -1.65
C PHE A 169 0.99 8.31 -0.83
N GLY A 170 1.11 7.18 -0.14
CA GLY A 170 2.17 6.88 0.82
C GLY A 170 3.44 6.27 0.23
N THR A 171 3.46 5.81 -1.03
CA THR A 171 4.59 5.06 -1.61
C THR A 171 5.95 5.74 -1.36
N ARG A 172 6.09 7.05 -1.62
CA ARG A 172 7.34 7.80 -1.39
C ARG A 172 7.73 7.97 0.08
N ARG A 173 6.87 7.57 1.02
CA ARG A 173 7.08 7.62 2.48
C ARG A 173 7.22 6.23 3.09
N ALA A 174 7.10 5.19 2.27
CA ALA A 174 7.22 3.80 2.70
C ALA A 174 8.68 3.45 3.04
N GLN A 175 8.85 2.47 3.88
CA GLN A 175 10.16 1.99 4.32
C GLN A 175 10.68 0.90 3.36
N GLY A 176 10.98 1.31 2.15
CA GLY A 176 11.46 0.45 1.07
C GLY A 176 10.40 0.14 0.00
N GLU A 177 10.86 -0.35 -1.14
CA GLU A 177 10.03 -0.62 -2.32
C GLU A 177 8.93 -1.65 -2.03
N SER A 178 9.28 -2.76 -1.39
CA SER A 178 8.32 -3.81 -1.05
C SER A 178 7.20 -3.26 -0.15
N ALA A 179 7.55 -2.45 0.87
CA ALA A 179 6.57 -1.83 1.75
C ALA A 179 5.65 -0.86 0.99
N GLY A 180 6.18 -0.12 0.01
CA GLY A 180 5.36 0.76 -0.84
C GLY A 180 4.35 -0.01 -1.69
N ASN A 181 4.77 -1.11 -2.31
CA ASN A 181 3.90 -1.94 -3.15
C ASN A 181 2.84 -2.69 -2.33
N ASP A 182 3.27 -3.34 -1.26
CA ASP A 182 2.41 -4.13 -0.39
C ASP A 182 1.42 -3.22 0.38
N GLY A 183 1.89 -2.03 0.79
CA GLY A 183 1.08 -1.02 1.45
C GLY A 183 -0.03 -0.48 0.53
N ALA A 184 0.27 -0.22 -0.73
CA ALA A 184 -0.72 0.21 -1.72
C ALA A 184 -1.83 -0.85 -1.90
N TYR A 185 -1.46 -2.12 -2.03
CA TYR A 185 -2.41 -3.23 -2.11
C TYR A 185 -3.28 -3.34 -0.86
N ALA A 186 -2.66 -3.33 0.32
CA ALA A 186 -3.36 -3.42 1.58
C ALA A 186 -4.32 -2.22 1.83
N ALA A 187 -3.93 -1.01 1.39
CA ALA A 187 -4.78 0.17 1.48
C ALA A 187 -6.03 0.04 0.59
N VAL A 188 -5.91 -0.54 -0.59
CA VAL A 188 -7.07 -0.82 -1.46
C VAL A 188 -8.00 -1.86 -0.82
N LEU A 189 -7.47 -2.92 -0.18
CA LEU A 189 -8.28 -3.85 0.63
C LEU A 189 -9.00 -3.13 1.77
N GLY A 190 -8.42 -2.08 2.32
CA GLY A 190 -9.01 -1.19 3.32
C GLY A 190 -9.93 -0.12 2.76
N GLY A 191 -10.28 -0.18 1.46
CA GLY A 191 -11.28 0.67 0.81
C GLY A 191 -10.74 1.92 0.10
N CYS A 192 -9.42 2.07 -0.07
CA CYS A 192 -8.88 3.10 -0.95
C CYS A 192 -9.27 2.82 -2.40
N ILE A 193 -9.66 3.88 -3.13
CA ILE A 193 -10.13 3.77 -4.53
C ILE A 193 -8.99 3.72 -5.56
N GLY A 194 -7.76 3.88 -5.12
CA GLY A 194 -6.56 3.85 -5.96
C GLY A 194 -5.31 4.23 -5.18
N THR A 195 -4.18 4.15 -5.83
CA THR A 195 -2.85 4.45 -5.28
C THR A 195 -2.04 5.33 -6.23
N ALA A 196 -1.04 6.06 -5.72
CA ALA A 196 -0.05 6.74 -6.56
C ALA A 196 1.04 5.76 -7.09
N ASN A 197 0.99 4.48 -6.74
CA ASN A 197 2.03 3.50 -7.03
C ASN A 197 1.73 2.74 -8.34
N CYS A 198 2.46 3.10 -9.41
CA CYS A 198 2.30 2.44 -10.71
C CYS A 198 2.67 0.95 -10.68
N LEU A 199 3.73 0.57 -9.93
CA LEU A 199 4.14 -0.83 -9.86
C LEU A 199 3.12 -1.70 -9.11
N ALA A 200 2.40 -1.13 -8.15
CA ALA A 200 1.31 -1.83 -7.47
C ALA A 200 0.19 -2.20 -8.46
N GLU A 201 -0.23 -1.28 -9.33
CA GLU A 201 -1.21 -1.60 -10.40
C GLU A 201 -0.69 -2.70 -11.33
N MET A 202 0.56 -2.63 -11.76
CA MET A 202 1.17 -3.66 -12.62
C MET A 202 1.23 -5.03 -11.95
N LYS A 203 1.53 -5.09 -10.65
CA LYS A 203 1.66 -6.34 -9.87
C LYS A 203 0.30 -6.95 -9.48
N PHE A 204 -0.67 -6.12 -9.14
CA PHE A 204 -1.94 -6.57 -8.55
C PHE A 204 -3.14 -6.47 -9.51
N GLY A 205 -2.97 -5.80 -10.64
CA GLY A 205 -3.98 -5.71 -11.70
C GLY A 205 -5.03 -4.63 -11.43
N ALA A 206 -6.15 -4.75 -12.14
CA ALA A 206 -7.20 -3.72 -12.20
C ALA A 206 -7.87 -3.36 -10.86
N ASP A 207 -7.72 -4.22 -9.84
CA ASP A 207 -8.24 -3.95 -8.50
C ASP A 207 -7.47 -2.83 -7.79
N VAL A 208 -6.21 -2.59 -8.19
CA VAL A 208 -5.33 -1.57 -7.63
C VAL A 208 -5.03 -0.52 -8.71
N LYS A 209 -5.89 0.48 -8.83
CA LYS A 209 -5.78 1.49 -9.89
C LYS A 209 -4.76 2.58 -9.54
N ALA A 210 -3.80 2.84 -10.45
CA ALA A 210 -2.91 3.99 -10.32
C ALA A 210 -3.66 5.29 -10.63
N VAL A 211 -3.50 6.26 -9.72
CA VAL A 211 -4.12 7.58 -9.82
C VAL A 211 -3.09 8.67 -9.55
N GLY A 212 -3.26 9.82 -10.18
CA GLY A 212 -2.33 10.94 -10.01
C GLY A 212 -2.93 12.27 -10.45
N THR A 213 -2.19 13.32 -10.16
CA THR A 213 -2.46 14.71 -10.51
C THR A 213 -1.11 15.41 -10.75
N VAL A 214 -1.06 16.72 -10.74
CA VAL A 214 0.15 17.50 -10.92
C VAL A 214 0.78 17.91 -9.59
N ALA A 215 2.08 18.19 -9.59
CA ALA A 215 2.83 18.76 -8.46
C ALA A 215 3.05 20.27 -8.65
N HIS A 216 3.43 20.99 -7.57
CA HIS A 216 3.77 22.41 -7.63
C HIS A 216 4.88 22.71 -8.64
N SER A 217 5.95 21.89 -8.67
CA SER A 217 7.05 22.02 -9.61
C SER A 217 6.61 21.96 -11.08
N PHE A 218 5.58 21.19 -11.42
CA PHE A 218 5.04 21.18 -12.77
C PHE A 218 4.45 22.55 -13.14
N ILE A 219 3.74 23.19 -12.23
CA ILE A 219 3.14 24.51 -12.45
C ILE A 219 4.23 25.57 -12.60
N GLU A 220 5.26 25.49 -11.78
CA GLU A 220 6.39 26.41 -11.77
C GLU A 220 7.30 26.33 -13.02
N PHE A 221 7.23 25.26 -13.82
CA PHE A 221 7.92 25.16 -15.10
C PHE A 221 7.37 26.08 -16.18
N PHE A 222 6.13 26.54 -16.04
CA PHE A 222 5.47 27.37 -17.05
C PHE A 222 5.53 28.85 -16.69
N PRO A 223 5.52 29.76 -17.71
CA PRO A 223 5.53 31.20 -17.47
C PRO A 223 4.38 31.70 -16.62
N THR A 224 3.21 31.05 -16.75
CA THR A 224 2.02 31.35 -15.93
C THR A 224 1.34 30.06 -15.47
N GLU A 225 0.63 30.11 -14.34
CA GLU A 225 -0.18 29.01 -13.85
C GLU A 225 -1.25 28.56 -14.86
N PHE A 226 -1.83 29.50 -15.61
CA PHE A 226 -2.80 29.16 -16.65
C PHE A 226 -2.18 28.35 -17.79
N ASP A 227 -0.92 28.69 -18.21
CA ASP A 227 -0.23 27.93 -19.26
C ASP A 227 0.04 26.49 -18.82
N ALA A 228 0.40 26.28 -17.54
CA ALA A 228 0.56 24.95 -16.96
C ALA A 228 -0.77 24.16 -16.99
N PHE A 229 -1.85 24.77 -16.51
CA PHE A 229 -3.17 24.15 -16.49
C PHE A 229 -3.65 23.78 -17.90
N LYS A 230 -3.45 24.69 -18.85
CA LYS A 230 -3.83 24.50 -20.26
C LYS A 230 -2.99 23.38 -20.91
N ALA A 231 -1.69 23.36 -20.68
CA ALA A 231 -0.80 22.30 -21.21
C ALA A 231 -1.21 20.92 -20.70
N PHE A 232 -1.52 20.80 -19.40
CA PHE A 232 -1.99 19.55 -18.82
C PHE A 232 -3.33 19.11 -19.43
N ALA A 233 -4.28 20.03 -19.53
CA ALA A 233 -5.60 19.74 -20.08
C ALA A 233 -5.60 19.43 -21.58
N ASP A 234 -4.71 20.04 -22.35
CA ASP A 234 -4.54 19.73 -23.78
C ASP A 234 -3.93 18.34 -23.99
N THR A 235 -3.10 17.88 -23.05
CA THR A 235 -2.46 16.55 -23.09
C THR A 235 -3.40 15.46 -22.55
N TYR A 236 -4.14 15.73 -21.50
CA TYR A 236 -5.00 14.76 -20.79
C TYR A 236 -6.43 15.29 -20.63
N PRO A 237 -7.18 15.56 -21.71
CA PRO A 237 -8.46 16.25 -21.65
C PRO A 237 -9.55 15.48 -20.90
N ASP A 238 -9.43 14.15 -20.76
CA ASP A 238 -10.42 13.29 -20.13
C ASP A 238 -10.20 13.15 -18.59
N SER A 239 -9.06 13.63 -18.04
CA SER A 239 -8.65 13.43 -16.66
C SER A 239 -8.06 14.68 -15.99
N VAL A 240 -8.61 15.85 -16.27
CA VAL A 240 -8.11 17.14 -15.79
C VAL A 240 -8.36 17.29 -14.29
N SER A 241 -7.33 17.06 -13.47
CA SER A 241 -7.29 17.28 -12.02
C SER A 241 -6.13 18.20 -11.68
N LEU A 242 -6.39 19.38 -11.09
CA LEU A 242 -5.40 20.43 -10.94
C LEU A 242 -5.15 20.82 -9.49
N LEU A 243 -3.92 21.26 -9.23
CA LEU A 243 -3.45 21.76 -7.94
C LEU A 243 -3.57 23.27 -7.91
N LEU A 244 -4.26 23.85 -6.91
CA LEU A 244 -4.62 25.27 -6.89
C LEU A 244 -3.79 26.15 -5.96
N ASP A 245 -2.97 25.57 -5.12
CA ASP A 245 -2.27 26.26 -4.05
C ASP A 245 -0.78 26.46 -4.28
N THR A 246 -0.34 26.40 -5.56
CA THR A 246 1.05 26.72 -5.92
C THR A 246 1.38 28.17 -5.57
N TYR A 247 0.45 29.08 -5.87
CA TYR A 247 0.57 30.50 -5.49
C TYR A 247 -0.55 30.90 -4.53
N ASN A 248 -1.63 31.50 -5.03
CA ASN A 248 -2.78 31.88 -4.21
C ASN A 248 -4.05 31.24 -4.74
N ILE A 249 -4.68 30.41 -3.92
CA ILE A 249 -5.87 29.66 -4.31
C ILE A 249 -6.98 30.55 -4.90
N MET A 250 -7.27 31.67 -4.23
CA MET A 250 -8.42 32.50 -4.59
C MET A 250 -8.10 33.59 -5.62
N GLU A 251 -6.85 34.06 -5.67
CA GLU A 251 -6.44 35.16 -6.54
C GLU A 251 -5.81 34.69 -7.85
N SER A 252 -5.31 33.43 -7.88
CA SER A 252 -4.66 32.82 -9.04
C SER A 252 -5.27 31.48 -9.41
N GLY A 253 -5.19 30.47 -8.55
CA GLY A 253 -5.60 29.10 -8.85
C GLY A 253 -7.04 28.98 -9.30
N LEU A 254 -7.99 29.53 -8.55
CA LEU A 254 -9.41 29.47 -8.87
C LEU A 254 -9.77 30.24 -10.17
N PRO A 255 -9.34 31.50 -10.39
CA PRO A 255 -9.62 32.19 -11.65
C PRO A 255 -9.05 31.45 -12.87
N ASN A 256 -7.83 30.91 -12.77
CA ASN A 256 -7.21 30.12 -13.84
C ASN A 256 -7.94 28.81 -14.10
N LEU A 257 -8.41 28.14 -13.06
CA LEU A 257 -9.24 26.93 -13.18
C LEU A 257 -10.56 27.19 -13.91
N ILE A 258 -11.28 28.26 -13.52
CA ILE A 258 -12.54 28.65 -14.17
C ILE A 258 -12.30 28.97 -15.64
N LYS A 259 -11.28 29.78 -15.93
CA LYS A 259 -10.88 30.12 -17.29
C LYS A 259 -10.52 28.89 -18.13
N LEU A 260 -9.84 27.92 -17.53
CA LEU A 260 -9.51 26.67 -18.20
C LEU A 260 -10.77 25.85 -18.51
N ASP A 261 -11.67 25.73 -17.55
CA ASP A 261 -12.89 24.95 -17.75
C ASP A 261 -13.78 25.58 -18.84
N ASP A 262 -13.85 26.92 -18.91
CA ASP A 262 -14.54 27.64 -20.00
C ASP A 262 -13.87 27.36 -21.34
N TYR A 263 -12.54 27.37 -21.42
CA TYR A 263 -11.78 26.96 -22.59
C TYR A 263 -12.09 25.53 -23.04
N LEU A 264 -12.20 24.57 -22.11
CA LEU A 264 -12.56 23.19 -22.42
C LEU A 264 -13.99 23.04 -22.90
N ILE A 265 -14.93 23.82 -22.33
CA ILE A 265 -16.33 23.89 -22.78
C ILE A 265 -16.40 24.38 -24.23
N GLU A 266 -15.68 25.42 -24.55
CA GLU A 266 -15.63 25.98 -25.89
C GLU A 266 -14.94 25.02 -26.89
N LYS A 267 -13.85 24.40 -26.49
CA LYS A 267 -13.09 23.48 -27.34
C LYS A 267 -13.81 22.15 -27.58
N TYR A 268 -14.58 21.66 -26.59
CA TYR A 268 -15.29 20.39 -26.64
C TYR A 268 -16.78 20.54 -26.26
N PRO A 269 -17.56 21.29 -27.07
CA PRO A 269 -18.93 21.68 -26.69
C PRO A 269 -19.89 20.50 -26.52
N ASN A 270 -19.66 19.42 -27.25
CA ASN A 270 -20.51 18.23 -27.26
C ASN A 270 -19.98 17.07 -26.37
N ASP A 271 -18.89 17.28 -25.65
CA ASP A 271 -18.31 16.25 -24.79
C ASP A 271 -18.20 16.69 -23.33
N PRO A 272 -19.21 16.37 -22.50
CA PRO A 272 -19.21 16.74 -21.09
C PRO A 272 -18.13 16.01 -20.27
N ASN A 273 -17.47 14.98 -20.83
CA ASN A 273 -16.39 14.31 -20.17
C ASN A 273 -15.08 15.10 -20.23
N ARG A 274 -14.93 16.03 -21.18
CA ARG A 274 -13.74 16.87 -21.31
C ARG A 274 -13.95 18.20 -20.60
N ARG A 275 -14.00 18.11 -19.27
CA ARG A 275 -14.13 19.23 -18.33
C ARG A 275 -13.10 19.06 -17.22
N VAL A 276 -12.88 20.12 -16.45
CA VAL A 276 -12.15 19.99 -15.20
C VAL A 276 -12.88 19.04 -14.27
N LYS A 277 -12.21 17.99 -13.81
CA LYS A 277 -12.78 16.96 -12.92
C LYS A 277 -12.66 17.36 -11.48
N SER A 278 -11.49 17.85 -11.08
CA SER A 278 -11.25 18.20 -9.69
C SER A 278 -10.22 19.28 -9.49
N ALA A 279 -10.32 19.93 -8.34
CA ALA A 279 -9.44 20.93 -7.81
C ALA A 279 -8.85 20.43 -6.48
N ARG A 280 -7.50 20.30 -6.39
CA ARG A 280 -6.78 19.82 -5.20
C ARG A 280 -6.21 20.98 -4.40
N ILE A 281 -6.31 20.87 -3.08
CA ILE A 281 -5.65 21.73 -2.10
C ILE A 281 -4.68 20.87 -1.28
N ASP A 282 -3.43 21.29 -1.18
CA ASP A 282 -2.35 20.57 -0.50
C ASP A 282 -1.74 21.36 0.67
N SER A 283 -2.23 22.56 0.98
CA SER A 283 -1.66 23.43 2.00
C SER A 283 -2.67 24.35 2.67
N GLY A 284 -2.25 25.01 3.76
CA GLY A 284 -3.03 26.00 4.48
C GLY A 284 -4.20 25.40 5.29
N ASP A 285 -5.18 26.24 5.56
CA ASP A 285 -6.44 25.85 6.24
C ASP A 285 -7.37 25.18 5.22
N LEU A 286 -7.31 23.84 5.17
CA LEU A 286 -8.02 23.01 4.22
C LEU A 286 -9.54 23.18 4.34
N ALA A 287 -10.09 23.19 5.55
CA ALA A 287 -11.52 23.31 5.76
C ALA A 287 -12.08 24.67 5.30
N ARG A 288 -11.40 25.75 5.67
CA ARG A 288 -11.76 27.10 5.22
C ARG A 288 -11.57 27.25 3.71
N GLY A 289 -10.48 26.72 3.17
CA GLY A 289 -10.19 26.72 1.73
C GLY A 289 -11.29 26.03 0.94
N SER A 290 -11.71 24.82 1.34
CA SER A 290 -12.76 24.05 0.66
C SER A 290 -14.11 24.79 0.63
N LYS A 291 -14.53 25.40 1.75
CA LYS A 291 -15.77 26.17 1.83
C LYS A 291 -15.77 27.39 0.88
N ARG A 292 -14.64 28.11 0.82
CA ARG A 292 -14.50 29.27 -0.09
C ARG A 292 -14.48 28.84 -1.55
N LEU A 293 -13.75 27.78 -1.89
CA LEU A 293 -13.71 27.24 -3.25
C LEU A 293 -15.07 26.72 -3.68
N ARG A 294 -15.76 25.93 -2.85
CA ARG A 294 -17.07 25.40 -3.20
C ARG A 294 -18.06 26.52 -3.50
N LYS A 295 -18.14 27.51 -2.62
CA LYS A 295 -19.00 28.68 -2.83
C LYS A 295 -18.69 29.44 -4.14
N ALA A 296 -17.40 29.60 -4.45
CA ALA A 296 -17.01 30.33 -5.66
C ALA A 296 -17.26 29.53 -6.94
N LEU A 297 -17.00 28.22 -6.93
CA LEU A 297 -17.29 27.32 -8.05
C LEU A 297 -18.80 27.21 -8.32
N ASP A 298 -19.60 27.14 -7.28
CA ASP A 298 -21.07 27.16 -7.43
C ASP A 298 -21.58 28.49 -8.04
N ALA A 299 -21.06 29.62 -7.58
CA ALA A 299 -21.36 30.92 -8.14
C ALA A 299 -20.91 31.09 -9.60
N ALA A 300 -19.84 30.39 -9.99
CA ALA A 300 -19.36 30.35 -11.37
C ALA A 300 -20.12 29.34 -12.26
N GLY A 301 -21.14 28.66 -11.74
CA GLY A 301 -21.91 27.65 -12.48
C GLY A 301 -21.15 26.34 -12.71
N LYS A 302 -20.15 26.02 -11.86
CA LYS A 302 -19.28 24.82 -11.97
C LYS A 302 -19.37 23.89 -10.76
N PRO A 303 -20.61 23.50 -10.32
CA PRO A 303 -20.81 22.66 -9.15
C PRO A 303 -20.29 21.22 -9.32
N TYR A 304 -20.04 20.79 -10.56
CA TYR A 304 -19.55 19.46 -10.91
C TYR A 304 -18.04 19.26 -10.63
N ILE A 305 -17.26 20.34 -10.46
CA ILE A 305 -15.84 20.26 -10.15
C ILE A 305 -15.69 19.77 -8.70
N LYS A 306 -15.07 18.61 -8.54
CA LYS A 306 -14.83 17.96 -7.25
C LYS A 306 -13.68 18.63 -6.49
N LEU A 307 -13.75 18.64 -5.15
CA LEU A 307 -12.68 19.15 -4.31
C LEU A 307 -11.90 17.98 -3.68
N VAL A 308 -10.58 18.04 -3.75
CA VAL A 308 -9.66 17.02 -3.23
C VAL A 308 -8.77 17.66 -2.18
N ALA A 309 -8.71 17.04 -0.99
CA ALA A 309 -7.73 17.42 0.04
C ALA A 309 -6.52 16.49 0.04
N SER A 310 -5.34 17.05 0.27
CA SER A 310 -4.13 16.30 0.60
C SER A 310 -3.30 17.09 1.62
N ASN A 311 -2.15 16.57 2.06
CA ASN A 311 -1.27 17.12 3.09
C ASN A 311 -1.55 16.66 4.53
N GLY A 312 -0.77 15.68 4.96
CA GLY A 312 -0.70 15.24 6.36
C GLY A 312 -2.06 14.83 6.94
N LEU A 313 -2.85 14.13 6.14
CA LEU A 313 -4.18 13.65 6.52
C LEU A 313 -4.11 12.31 7.22
N ASP A 314 -4.95 12.16 8.22
CA ASP A 314 -5.27 10.91 8.91
C ASP A 314 -6.77 10.84 9.23
N GLU A 315 -7.23 9.73 9.79
CA GLU A 315 -8.63 9.52 10.13
C GLU A 315 -9.18 10.57 11.11
N LYS A 316 -8.36 11.07 12.03
CA LYS A 316 -8.77 12.05 13.04
C LYS A 316 -8.93 13.43 12.44
N LYS A 317 -7.93 13.83 11.63
CA LYS A 317 -7.94 15.13 10.94
C LYS A 317 -9.09 15.22 9.93
N ILE A 318 -9.32 14.15 9.16
CA ILE A 318 -10.44 14.11 8.22
C ILE A 318 -11.77 14.18 8.97
N ALA A 319 -11.95 13.38 10.01
CA ALA A 319 -13.17 13.42 10.82
C ALA A 319 -13.39 14.80 11.46
N ASN A 320 -12.35 15.46 11.96
CA ASN A 320 -12.46 16.82 12.51
C ASN A 320 -12.92 17.83 11.46
N MET A 321 -12.29 17.81 10.27
CA MET A 321 -12.65 18.70 9.16
C MET A 321 -14.10 18.51 8.71
N GLU A 322 -14.58 17.26 8.64
CA GLU A 322 -15.96 16.96 8.21
C GLU A 322 -17.00 17.31 9.28
N LEU A 323 -16.80 16.81 10.50
CA LEU A 323 -17.82 16.85 11.57
C LEU A 323 -17.88 18.23 12.27
N TYR A 324 -16.75 18.86 12.49
CA TYR A 324 -16.68 20.08 13.29
C TYR A 324 -16.39 21.34 12.48
N GLU A 325 -15.57 21.21 11.43
CA GLU A 325 -15.22 22.36 10.60
C GLU A 325 -16.08 22.47 9.34
N HIS A 326 -16.93 21.48 9.05
CA HIS A 326 -17.84 21.43 7.90
C HIS A 326 -17.12 21.70 6.56
N ALA A 327 -16.00 20.98 6.35
CA ALA A 327 -15.24 21.04 5.10
C ALA A 327 -16.05 20.43 3.93
N HIS A 328 -15.82 20.95 2.73
CA HIS A 328 -16.49 20.51 1.50
C HIS A 328 -15.53 19.78 0.58
N PHE A 329 -15.05 18.59 0.99
CA PHE A 329 -14.23 17.75 0.13
C PHE A 329 -15.01 16.53 -0.39
N ASP A 330 -14.77 16.19 -1.64
CA ASP A 330 -15.34 15.01 -2.30
C ASP A 330 -14.40 13.80 -2.17
N SER A 331 -13.09 14.03 -2.00
CA SER A 331 -12.09 12.99 -1.86
C SER A 331 -10.82 13.46 -1.17
N TYR A 332 -10.00 12.48 -0.74
CA TYR A 332 -8.80 12.70 0.05
C TYR A 332 -7.61 11.93 -0.53
N GLY A 333 -6.45 12.58 -0.61
CA GLY A 333 -5.16 11.94 -0.88
C GLY A 333 -4.40 11.76 0.43
N VAL A 334 -4.19 10.52 0.87
CA VAL A 334 -3.58 10.20 2.17
C VAL A 334 -2.31 9.40 1.96
N GLY A 335 -1.22 9.81 2.61
CA GLY A 335 0.08 9.18 2.48
C GLY A 335 0.75 8.83 3.81
#